data_dc2ed92eb9af19356e908852d2804932
#
_entry.id   dc2ed92eb9af19356e908852d2804932
#
_cell.length_a   1.000
_cell.length_b   1.000
_cell.length_c   1.000
_cell.angle_alpha   90.00
_cell.angle_beta   90.00
_cell.angle_gamma   90.00
#
_symmetry.space_group_name_H-M   'P 1'
#
loop_
_entity.id
_entity.type
_entity.pdbx_description
1 polymer ?
#
loop_
_entity_poly.entity_id
_entity_poly.type
_entity_poly.pdbx_seq_one_letter_code
_entity_poly.pdbx_strand_id
1 'polypeptide(L)'
;SICLLFTFIGSLLPTKAQDNPYKIDHSLYLLYEEATKHRNNATGLEIADTIYTKAIRINDKKAQCLALTIPVIYYFNNGKTELLEKAISRLQEISRKNNYLQYYYFGSIYKVNYLMNTGNTLRALQEAELTKEQAFADDYPYGISTCLRMMGNIYFARRENRTALDYYQQSLVYTQ
;
A
#
# COMPACT_ATOMS: atom_id res chain seq x y z
N SER A 1 -14.07 -61.67 -26.83
CA SER A 1 -14.18 -60.68 -25.75
C SER A 1 -13.21 -59.56 -25.99
N ILE A 2 -13.76 -58.42 -26.46
CA ILE A 2 -12.98 -57.21 -26.72
C ILE A 2 -13.12 -56.31 -25.50
N CYS A 3 -12.04 -56.14 -24.75
CA CYS A 3 -11.93 -55.18 -23.64
C CYS A 3 -11.66 -53.79 -24.21
N LEU A 4 -12.64 -52.90 -24.19
CA LEU A 4 -12.48 -51.48 -24.52
C LEU A 4 -11.89 -50.78 -23.30
N LEU A 5 -10.62 -50.42 -23.40
CA LEU A 5 -9.95 -49.49 -22.46
C LEU A 5 -10.43 -48.06 -22.77
N PHE A 6 -11.32 -47.55 -21.95
CA PHE A 6 -11.63 -46.12 -21.90
C PHE A 6 -10.49 -45.38 -21.20
N THR A 7 -9.61 -44.79 -22.02
CA THR A 7 -8.67 -43.79 -21.50
C THR A 7 -9.42 -42.49 -21.20
N PHE A 8 -9.61 -42.20 -19.93
CA PHE A 8 -10.15 -40.94 -19.47
C PHE A 8 -9.07 -39.86 -19.68
N ILE A 9 -9.11 -39.16 -20.79
CA ILE A 9 -8.34 -37.93 -21.00
C ILE A 9 -9.07 -36.85 -20.22
N GLY A 10 -8.71 -36.69 -18.96
CA GLY A 10 -9.10 -35.54 -18.17
C GLY A 10 -8.57 -34.28 -18.86
N SER A 11 -9.45 -33.54 -19.49
CA SER A 11 -9.15 -32.19 -19.97
C SER A 11 -8.74 -31.33 -18.78
N LEU A 12 -7.44 -31.12 -18.62
CA LEU A 12 -6.90 -30.03 -17.83
C LEU A 12 -7.34 -28.73 -18.51
N LEU A 13 -8.54 -28.25 -18.15
CA LEU A 13 -8.89 -26.87 -18.44
C LEU A 13 -7.82 -26.00 -17.78
N PRO A 14 -7.19 -25.07 -18.51
CA PRO A 14 -6.29 -24.14 -17.88
C PRO A 14 -7.10 -23.39 -16.82
N THR A 15 -6.76 -23.60 -15.56
CA THR A 15 -7.23 -22.73 -14.48
C THR A 15 -6.91 -21.32 -14.91
N LYS A 16 -7.94 -20.47 -15.07
CA LYS A 16 -7.74 -19.03 -15.30
C LYS A 16 -6.68 -18.60 -14.31
N ALA A 17 -5.52 -18.18 -14.83
CA ALA A 17 -4.49 -17.58 -13.99
C ALA A 17 -5.19 -16.46 -13.24
N GLN A 18 -5.32 -16.61 -11.92
CA GLN A 18 -5.98 -15.63 -11.06
C GLN A 18 -5.22 -14.32 -11.28
N ASP A 19 -5.91 -13.28 -11.76
CA ASP A 19 -5.29 -12.00 -12.10
C ASP A 19 -4.45 -11.51 -10.92
N ASN A 20 -3.13 -11.48 -11.10
CA ASN A 20 -2.20 -10.91 -10.16
C ASN A 20 -2.04 -9.41 -10.45
N PRO A 21 -2.84 -8.54 -9.82
CA PRO A 21 -2.88 -7.12 -10.15
C PRO A 21 -1.57 -6.40 -9.83
N TYR A 22 -0.75 -7.00 -8.97
CA TYR A 22 0.54 -6.41 -8.57
C TYR A 22 1.67 -6.73 -9.54
N LYS A 23 1.49 -7.73 -10.45
CA LYS A 23 2.53 -8.15 -11.42
C LYS A 23 3.86 -8.48 -10.75
N ILE A 24 3.81 -9.28 -9.68
CA ILE A 24 4.94 -9.86 -8.94
C ILE A 24 4.98 -11.37 -9.16
N ASP A 25 5.97 -12.06 -8.60
CA ASP A 25 5.98 -13.53 -8.60
C ASP A 25 4.66 -14.08 -8.05
N HIS A 26 4.09 -15.10 -8.72
CA HIS A 26 2.77 -15.62 -8.36
C HIS A 26 2.75 -16.27 -6.97
N SER A 27 3.82 -16.94 -6.57
CA SER A 27 3.91 -17.55 -5.24
C SER A 27 3.96 -16.50 -4.14
N LEU A 28 4.60 -15.35 -4.39
CA LEU A 28 4.62 -14.21 -3.49
C LEU A 28 3.27 -13.49 -3.45
N TYR A 29 2.56 -13.44 -4.57
CA TYR A 29 1.20 -12.91 -4.60
C TYR A 29 0.24 -13.71 -3.71
N LEU A 30 0.26 -15.05 -3.79
CA LEU A 30 -0.57 -15.89 -2.94
C LEU A 30 -0.26 -15.72 -1.45
N LEU A 31 1.02 -15.59 -1.10
CA LEU A 31 1.42 -15.28 0.28
C LEU A 31 0.94 -13.89 0.70
N TYR A 32 0.98 -12.90 -0.18
CA TYR A 32 0.49 -11.55 0.12
C TYR A 32 -1.03 -11.53 0.36
N GLU A 33 -1.80 -12.26 -0.44
CA GLU A 33 -3.25 -12.44 -0.21
C GLU A 33 -3.51 -13.02 1.19
N GLU A 34 -2.71 -14.00 1.60
CA GLU A 34 -2.82 -14.58 2.94
C GLU A 34 -2.41 -13.58 4.04
N ALA A 35 -1.28 -12.88 3.85
CA ALA A 35 -0.82 -11.85 4.78
C ALA A 35 -1.88 -10.74 4.97
N THR A 36 -2.61 -10.37 3.92
CA THR A 36 -3.65 -9.33 4.01
C THR A 36 -4.85 -9.76 4.86
N LYS A 37 -5.20 -11.04 4.89
CA LYS A 37 -6.25 -11.57 5.77
C LYS A 37 -5.83 -11.45 7.24
N HIS A 38 -4.54 -11.56 7.52
CA HIS A 38 -3.94 -11.52 8.85
C HIS A 38 -3.25 -10.19 9.19
N ARG A 39 -3.45 -9.14 8.41
CA ARG A 39 -2.74 -7.85 8.54
C ARG A 39 -2.85 -7.15 9.89
N ASN A 40 -3.80 -7.57 10.73
CA ASN A 40 -4.05 -6.98 12.06
C ASN A 40 -3.48 -7.82 13.21
N ASN A 41 -2.78 -8.92 12.94
CA ASN A 41 -2.18 -9.79 13.95
C ASN A 41 -0.74 -10.18 13.58
N ALA A 42 -0.04 -10.86 14.49
CA ALA A 42 1.36 -11.23 14.33
C ALA A 42 1.62 -12.18 13.14
N THR A 43 0.66 -13.05 12.81
CA THR A 43 0.76 -13.97 11.66
C THR A 43 0.97 -13.20 10.36
N GLY A 44 0.27 -12.07 10.18
CA GLY A 44 0.47 -11.22 9.01
C GLY A 44 1.89 -10.68 8.89
N LEU A 45 2.53 -10.31 10.01
CA LEU A 45 3.93 -9.88 10.03
C LEU A 45 4.90 -11.00 9.64
N GLU A 46 4.68 -12.21 10.16
CA GLU A 46 5.51 -13.40 9.86
C GLU A 46 5.45 -13.75 8.37
N ILE A 47 4.23 -13.73 7.80
CA ILE A 47 4.05 -13.97 6.36
C ILE A 47 4.71 -12.85 5.54
N ALA A 48 4.55 -11.59 5.94
CA ALA A 48 5.16 -10.45 5.27
C ALA A 48 6.70 -10.53 5.28
N ASP A 49 7.31 -10.94 6.38
CA ASP A 49 8.76 -11.18 6.47
C ASP A 49 9.21 -12.32 5.54
N THR A 50 8.40 -13.37 5.46
CA THR A 50 8.64 -14.48 4.51
C THR A 50 8.61 -14.00 3.07
N ILE A 51 7.60 -13.18 2.69
CA ILE A 51 7.51 -12.59 1.35
C ILE A 51 8.74 -11.72 1.09
N TYR A 52 9.07 -10.83 2.04
CA TYR A 52 10.18 -9.90 1.91
C TYR A 52 11.51 -10.63 1.69
N THR A 53 11.78 -11.66 2.48
CA THR A 53 12.99 -12.48 2.37
C THR A 53 13.08 -13.23 1.04
N LYS A 54 11.98 -13.82 0.58
CA LYS A 54 11.92 -14.49 -0.73
C LYS A 54 12.10 -13.48 -1.87
N ALA A 55 11.44 -12.31 -1.79
CA ALA A 55 11.54 -11.26 -2.79
C ALA A 55 12.97 -10.69 -2.91
N ILE A 56 13.74 -10.65 -1.82
CA ILE A 56 15.16 -10.31 -1.87
C ILE A 56 15.93 -11.34 -2.71
N ARG A 57 15.71 -12.64 -2.46
CA ARG A 57 16.44 -13.73 -3.15
C ARG A 57 16.23 -13.73 -4.66
N ILE A 58 15.02 -13.40 -5.12
CA ILE A 58 14.69 -13.34 -6.55
C ILE A 58 14.81 -11.91 -7.13
N ASN A 59 15.30 -10.95 -6.32
CA ASN A 59 15.46 -9.53 -6.68
C ASN A 59 14.16 -8.83 -7.12
N ASP A 60 13.00 -9.28 -6.63
CA ASP A 60 11.70 -8.62 -6.89
C ASP A 60 11.49 -7.44 -5.94
N LYS A 61 11.91 -6.24 -6.37
CA LYS A 61 11.79 -5.01 -5.58
C LYS A 61 10.34 -4.58 -5.34
N LYS A 62 9.46 -4.90 -6.28
CA LYS A 62 8.03 -4.56 -6.14
C LYS A 62 7.37 -5.43 -5.08
N ALA A 63 7.67 -6.73 -5.05
CA ALA A 63 7.22 -7.63 -3.99
C ALA A 63 7.79 -7.24 -2.62
N GLN A 64 9.05 -6.75 -2.56
CA GLN A 64 9.61 -6.19 -1.31
C GLN A 64 8.79 -5.01 -0.80
N CYS A 65 8.43 -4.05 -1.67
CA CYS A 65 7.58 -2.92 -1.28
C CYS A 65 6.20 -3.40 -0.83
N LEU A 66 5.59 -4.32 -1.57
CA LEU A 66 4.27 -4.85 -1.25
C LEU A 66 4.25 -5.53 0.13
N ALA A 67 5.25 -6.37 0.43
CA ALA A 67 5.40 -7.00 1.73
C ALA A 67 5.49 -5.99 2.88
N LEU A 68 6.21 -4.87 2.68
CA LEU A 68 6.37 -3.82 3.69
C LEU A 68 5.09 -3.03 3.97
N THR A 69 4.04 -3.13 3.14
CA THR A 69 2.74 -2.51 3.45
C THR A 69 2.07 -3.15 4.66
N ILE A 70 2.28 -4.44 4.89
CA ILE A 70 1.66 -5.19 6.02
C ILE A 70 2.14 -4.67 7.39
N PRO A 71 3.46 -4.57 7.68
CA PRO A 71 3.91 -4.00 8.94
C PRO A 71 3.49 -2.53 9.13
N VAL A 72 3.40 -1.73 8.08
CA VAL A 72 2.87 -0.35 8.18
C VAL A 72 1.42 -0.38 8.68
N ILE A 73 0.55 -1.21 8.08
CA ILE A 73 -0.84 -1.35 8.51
C ILE A 73 -0.92 -1.87 9.95
N TYR A 74 -0.17 -2.93 10.25
CA TYR A 74 -0.19 -3.58 11.56
C TYR A 74 0.23 -2.61 12.67
N TYR A 75 1.36 -1.92 12.51
CA TYR A 75 1.87 -1.01 13.54
C TYR A 75 0.98 0.23 13.69
N PHE A 76 0.40 0.72 12.61
CA PHE A 76 -0.58 1.80 12.66
C PHE A 76 -1.82 1.40 13.48
N ASN A 77 -2.42 0.24 13.19
CA ASN A 77 -3.63 -0.23 13.86
C ASN A 77 -3.41 -0.59 15.33
N ASN A 78 -2.18 -0.95 15.69
CA ASN A 78 -1.81 -1.32 17.06
C ASN A 78 -1.12 -0.19 17.84
N GLY A 79 -1.03 1.04 17.31
CA GLY A 79 -0.44 2.19 17.98
C GLY A 79 1.05 2.05 18.28
N LYS A 80 1.80 1.26 17.50
CA LYS A 80 3.23 1.01 17.70
C LYS A 80 4.08 2.06 17.00
N THR A 81 4.13 3.26 17.53
CA THR A 81 4.72 4.47 16.95
C THR A 81 6.09 4.27 16.33
N GLU A 82 7.08 3.88 17.14
CA GLU A 82 8.47 3.76 16.66
C GLU A 82 8.63 2.70 15.56
N LEU A 83 7.89 1.60 15.67
CA LEU A 83 7.90 0.53 14.66
C LEU A 83 7.19 0.97 13.38
N LEU A 84 6.11 1.76 13.50
CA LEU A 84 5.42 2.37 12.36
C LEU A 84 6.36 3.31 11.59
N GLU A 85 7.04 4.22 12.27
CA GLU A 85 7.97 5.16 11.64
C GLU A 85 9.11 4.42 10.91
N LYS A 86 9.69 3.39 11.53
CA LYS A 86 10.71 2.55 10.90
C LYS A 86 10.17 1.80 9.67
N ALA A 87 8.95 1.26 9.76
CA ALA A 87 8.33 0.54 8.64
C ALA A 87 8.04 1.48 7.47
N ILE A 88 7.49 2.68 7.73
CA ILE A 88 7.25 3.71 6.72
C ILE A 88 8.56 4.13 6.06
N SER A 89 9.59 4.46 6.83
CA SER A 89 10.88 4.90 6.29
C SER A 89 11.51 3.85 5.37
N ARG A 90 11.47 2.57 5.78
CA ARG A 90 11.99 1.46 4.98
C ARG A 90 11.20 1.28 3.67
N LEU A 91 9.86 1.36 3.73
CA LEU A 91 9.00 1.28 2.56
C LEU A 91 9.29 2.43 1.59
N GLN A 92 9.39 3.66 2.10
CA GLN A 92 9.65 4.85 1.29
C GLN A 92 11.03 4.82 0.64
N GLU A 93 12.07 4.38 1.34
CA GLU A 93 13.42 4.23 0.79
C GLU A 93 13.43 3.28 -0.41
N ILE A 94 12.91 2.06 -0.24
CA ILE A 94 12.92 1.05 -1.31
C ILE A 94 12.03 1.47 -2.48
N SER A 95 10.84 1.98 -2.20
CA SER A 95 9.89 2.37 -3.24
C SER A 95 10.39 3.58 -4.05
N ARG A 96 11.01 4.57 -3.40
CA ARG A 96 11.57 5.75 -4.06
C ARG A 96 12.75 5.37 -4.97
N LYS A 97 13.68 4.55 -4.45
CA LYS A 97 14.83 4.07 -5.20
C LYS A 97 14.47 3.29 -6.47
N ASN A 98 13.32 2.64 -6.48
CA ASN A 98 12.87 1.78 -7.58
C ASN A 98 11.69 2.38 -8.38
N ASN A 99 11.33 3.63 -8.13
CA ASN A 99 10.23 4.35 -8.78
C ASN A 99 8.85 3.67 -8.63
N TYR A 100 8.61 3.03 -7.48
CA TYR A 100 7.30 2.47 -7.14
C TYR A 100 6.49 3.48 -6.33
N LEU A 101 6.10 4.58 -6.96
CA LEU A 101 5.49 5.76 -6.33
C LEU A 101 4.24 5.41 -5.51
N GLN A 102 3.42 4.44 -5.94
CA GLN A 102 2.24 4.02 -5.19
C GLN A 102 2.56 3.57 -3.76
N TYR A 103 3.68 2.90 -3.53
CA TYR A 103 4.09 2.46 -2.18
C TYR A 103 4.75 3.58 -1.38
N TYR A 104 5.45 4.50 -2.05
CA TYR A 104 5.98 5.70 -1.42
C TYR A 104 4.84 6.54 -0.81
N TYR A 105 3.83 6.86 -1.63
CA TYR A 105 2.68 7.65 -1.18
C TYR A 105 1.78 6.88 -0.20
N PHE A 106 1.71 5.56 -0.29
CA PHE A 106 1.07 4.73 0.73
C PHE A 106 1.71 4.98 2.12
N GLY A 107 3.03 4.96 2.23
CA GLY A 107 3.72 5.29 3.48
C GLY A 107 3.42 6.71 3.99
N SER A 108 3.41 7.69 3.09
CA SER A 108 3.08 9.09 3.43
C SER A 108 1.66 9.24 3.98
N ILE A 109 0.68 8.53 3.38
CA ILE A 109 -0.71 8.52 3.87
C ILE A 109 -0.78 8.02 5.31
N TYR A 110 -0.10 6.93 5.62
CA TYR A 110 -0.10 6.37 6.97
C TYR A 110 0.59 7.31 7.97
N LYS A 111 1.66 8.01 7.56
CA LYS A 111 2.33 9.01 8.39
C LYS A 111 1.40 10.15 8.75
N VAL A 112 0.71 10.74 7.76
CA VAL A 112 -0.25 11.84 7.99
C VAL A 112 -1.41 11.39 8.88
N ASN A 113 -2.01 10.23 8.59
CA ASN A 113 -3.11 9.69 9.38
C ASN A 113 -2.68 9.41 10.83
N TYR A 114 -1.48 8.90 11.04
CA TYR A 114 -0.95 8.70 12.38
C TYR A 114 -0.82 10.02 13.15
N LEU A 115 -0.28 11.07 12.51
CA LEU A 115 -0.17 12.40 13.12
C LEU A 115 -1.54 12.99 13.47
N MET A 116 -2.54 12.78 12.61
CA MET A 116 -3.93 13.17 12.89
C MET A 116 -4.49 12.42 14.11
N ASN A 117 -4.34 11.11 14.16
CA ASN A 117 -4.87 10.26 15.23
C ASN A 117 -4.22 10.55 16.59
N THR A 118 -2.99 11.05 16.59
CA THR A 118 -2.26 11.45 17.83
C THR A 118 -2.45 12.93 18.21
N GLY A 119 -3.35 13.65 17.49
CA GLY A 119 -3.63 15.06 17.77
C GLY A 119 -2.57 16.03 17.25
N ASN A 120 -1.55 15.57 16.55
CA ASN A 120 -0.49 16.42 15.97
C ASN A 120 -0.92 17.07 14.66
N THR A 121 -2.08 17.74 14.66
CA THR A 121 -2.73 18.28 13.45
C THR A 121 -1.84 19.24 12.65
N LEU A 122 -1.05 20.07 13.32
CA LEU A 122 -0.14 20.99 12.63
C LEU A 122 0.95 20.22 11.87
N ARG A 123 1.57 19.22 12.51
CA ARG A 123 2.56 18.38 11.85
C ARG A 123 1.94 17.55 10.72
N ALA A 124 0.71 17.07 10.92
CA ALA A 124 -0.02 16.36 9.85
C ALA A 124 -0.22 17.25 8.61
N LEU A 125 -0.57 18.53 8.82
CA LEU A 125 -0.73 19.48 7.72
C LEU A 125 0.61 19.76 7.01
N GLN A 126 1.70 19.98 7.75
CA GLN A 126 3.03 20.16 7.18
C GLN A 126 3.47 18.95 6.35
N GLU A 127 3.26 17.75 6.88
CA GLU A 127 3.61 16.50 6.19
C GLU A 127 2.76 16.29 4.91
N ALA A 128 1.47 16.63 4.98
CA ALA A 128 0.58 16.55 3.82
C ALA A 128 0.97 17.56 2.74
N GLU A 129 1.37 18.79 3.11
CA GLU A 129 1.84 19.81 2.19
C GLU A 129 3.13 19.38 1.48
N LEU A 130 4.14 18.93 2.24
CA LEU A 130 5.40 18.42 1.67
C LEU A 130 5.16 17.23 0.74
N THR A 131 4.25 16.33 1.14
CA THR A 131 3.91 15.16 0.31
C THR A 131 3.19 15.59 -0.98
N LYS A 132 2.32 16.60 -0.92
CA LYS A 132 1.64 17.17 -2.08
C LYS A 132 2.65 17.81 -3.05
N GLU A 133 3.56 18.64 -2.56
CA GLU A 133 4.62 19.25 -3.39
C GLU A 133 5.46 18.19 -4.09
N GLN A 134 5.80 17.11 -3.36
CA GLN A 134 6.52 16.00 -3.94
C GLN A 134 5.71 15.27 -5.01
N ALA A 135 4.40 15.09 -4.81
CA ALA A 135 3.52 14.43 -5.79
C ALA A 135 3.39 15.25 -7.08
N PHE A 136 3.38 16.58 -6.98
CA PHE A 136 3.46 17.46 -8.14
C PHE A 136 4.80 17.35 -8.86
N ALA A 137 5.92 17.32 -8.12
CA ALA A 137 7.25 17.15 -8.70
C ALA A 137 7.44 15.78 -9.38
N ASP A 138 6.76 14.75 -8.89
CA ASP A 138 6.77 13.40 -9.46
C ASP A 138 5.82 13.24 -10.66
N ASP A 139 5.03 14.27 -10.99
CA ASP A 139 3.93 14.20 -11.96
C ASP A 139 3.03 12.95 -11.73
N TYR A 140 2.63 12.75 -10.46
CA TYR A 140 1.89 11.57 -10.03
C TYR A 140 0.46 11.92 -9.61
N PRO A 141 -0.53 11.90 -10.55
CA PRO A 141 -1.91 12.37 -10.32
C PRO A 141 -2.60 11.70 -9.13
N TYR A 142 -2.46 10.38 -8.97
CA TYR A 142 -3.01 9.67 -7.82
C TYR A 142 -2.43 10.16 -6.49
N GLY A 143 -1.12 10.43 -6.44
CA GLY A 143 -0.45 11.02 -5.28
C GLY A 143 -1.00 12.42 -4.97
N ILE A 144 -1.12 13.28 -5.99
CA ILE A 144 -1.67 14.63 -5.86
C ILE A 144 -3.09 14.59 -5.32
N SER A 145 -3.98 13.83 -5.97
CA SER A 145 -5.37 13.65 -5.52
C SER A 145 -5.45 13.19 -4.07
N THR A 146 -4.65 12.20 -3.70
CA THR A 146 -4.65 11.64 -2.35
C THR A 146 -4.18 12.69 -1.31
N CYS A 147 -3.14 13.46 -1.60
CA CYS A 147 -2.64 14.51 -0.70
C CYS A 147 -3.68 15.64 -0.53
N LEU A 148 -4.29 16.09 -1.62
CA LEU A 148 -5.36 17.10 -1.55
C LEU A 148 -6.54 16.60 -0.70
N ARG A 149 -6.94 15.36 -0.86
CA ARG A 149 -8.00 14.75 -0.02
C ARG A 149 -7.60 14.66 1.45
N MET A 150 -6.33 14.30 1.75
CA MET A 150 -5.83 14.31 3.14
C MET A 150 -5.88 15.72 3.74
N MET A 151 -5.49 16.75 2.99
CA MET A 151 -5.58 18.15 3.44
C MET A 151 -7.04 18.53 3.71
N GLY A 152 -7.95 18.14 2.82
CA GLY A 152 -9.39 18.31 3.06
C GLY A 152 -9.85 17.68 4.37
N ASN A 153 -9.41 16.44 4.65
CA ASN A 153 -9.72 15.75 5.92
C ASN A 153 -9.17 16.50 7.16
N ILE A 154 -7.96 17.05 7.06
CA ILE A 154 -7.34 17.82 8.15
C ILE A 154 -8.16 19.10 8.43
N TYR A 155 -8.50 19.87 7.40
CA TYR A 155 -9.31 21.09 7.56
C TYR A 155 -10.73 20.79 8.02
N PHE A 156 -11.32 19.68 7.57
CA PHE A 156 -12.63 19.25 8.06
C PHE A 156 -12.59 18.91 9.56
N ALA A 157 -11.57 18.20 10.02
CA ALA A 157 -11.38 17.91 11.43
C ALA A 157 -11.19 19.18 12.28
N ARG A 158 -10.64 20.25 11.69
CA ARG A 158 -10.51 21.59 12.31
C ARG A 158 -11.80 22.42 12.24
N ARG A 159 -12.89 21.90 11.65
CA ARG A 159 -14.15 22.59 11.39
C ARG A 159 -14.04 23.75 10.38
N GLU A 160 -12.99 23.77 9.59
CA GLU A 160 -12.77 24.71 8.49
C GLU A 160 -13.39 24.16 7.20
N ASN A 161 -14.73 24.01 7.22
CA ASN A 161 -15.48 23.26 6.20
C ASN A 161 -15.34 23.82 4.78
N ARG A 162 -15.24 25.15 4.63
CA ARG A 162 -15.06 25.80 3.33
C ARG A 162 -13.72 25.42 2.71
N THR A 163 -12.65 25.55 3.47
CA THR A 163 -11.30 25.17 3.03
C THR A 163 -11.23 23.67 2.73
N ALA A 164 -11.87 22.84 3.55
CA ALA A 164 -11.95 21.40 3.31
C ALA A 164 -12.62 21.08 1.98
N LEU A 165 -13.74 21.74 1.68
CA LEU A 165 -14.48 21.58 0.42
C LEU A 165 -13.60 21.97 -0.78
N ASP A 166 -12.88 23.09 -0.70
CA ASP A 166 -11.97 23.54 -1.77
C ASP A 166 -10.89 22.48 -2.07
N TYR A 167 -10.29 21.86 -1.04
CA TYR A 167 -9.33 20.79 -1.23
C TYR A 167 -9.94 19.51 -1.83
N TYR A 168 -11.14 19.13 -1.40
CA TYR A 168 -11.85 18.00 -2.00
C TYR A 168 -12.17 18.23 -3.48
N GLN A 169 -12.62 19.41 -3.85
CA GLN A 169 -12.88 19.78 -5.25
C GLN A 169 -11.59 19.74 -6.09
N GLN A 170 -10.50 20.29 -5.58
CA GLN A 170 -9.20 20.19 -6.24
C GLN A 170 -8.76 18.74 -6.44
N SER A 171 -9.00 17.86 -5.46
CA SER A 171 -8.60 16.45 -5.56
C SER A 171 -9.29 15.71 -6.71
N LEU A 172 -10.56 16.10 -7.03
CA LEU A 172 -11.33 15.47 -8.12
C LEU A 172 -10.72 15.71 -9.50
N VAL A 173 -9.98 16.80 -9.70
CA VAL A 173 -9.30 17.10 -10.97
C VAL A 173 -8.25 16.04 -11.32
N TYR A 174 -7.69 15.38 -10.31
CA TYR A 174 -6.60 14.39 -10.46
C TYR A 174 -7.08 12.94 -10.33
N THR A 175 -8.37 12.68 -10.30
CA THR A 175 -8.93 11.31 -10.17
C THR A 175 -9.35 10.70 -11.50
N GLN A 176 -9.13 11.40 -12.62
CA GLN A 176 -9.48 10.92 -13.97
C GLN A 176 -8.44 10.00 -14.56
#